data_f7d7287c76551b2be803908dfafac1ff
#
_entry.id   f7d7287c76551b2be803908dfafac1ff
#
_cell.length_a   1.000
_cell.length_b   1.000
_cell.length_c   1.000
_cell.angle_alpha   90.00
_cell.angle_beta   90.00
_cell.angle_gamma   90.00
#
_symmetry.space_group_name_H-M   'P 1'
#
loop_
_entity.id
_entity.type
_entity.pdbx_description
1 polymer ?
#
loop_
_entity_poly.entity_id
_entity_poly.type
_entity_poly.pdbx_seq_one_letter_code
_entity_poly.pdbx_strand_id
1 'polypeptide(L)'
;LSLAHAILRTLLTHPTRIATVDDRGSRRSIELVVGALHLAELIERRSTSRTVGVMLPTGAGMPVVALAAWMLGRVIVPLNYVLKPEELQHVIDDCGTDIILTAQAFLDAVSQAPRVANLIKLDEITISGVPEPRWPASIPDDTLAVLLYTSGTSGKPKGVMLTHANILANIRQCLDWVDFTHRDTLLGVIPQFHSFGLTVLTLLPLIVGCRAVFTAKFVPHRIIKLMREHRPTAFVAIPSMYNALLHVKDASPEDFASLRLPLSGGEPLPQAVFEQFRERFGITLCEGYGLTETAPVTNVCRPEEWRPGTVGRAVPRVRERIVDIETGADLPPGKDGEVRMAGPNIMQGYYNLPKESADAFDERGYFRSGDIGHMDADGFLYITGRLKEMLIVAGENVFPREIEEVLNKHPAVHASGVVGGQDPMRGEVPVAFVEINEGEQFDETALQSWCRERLAGYKVPREVRRVDALPRNPTGKIMRRELKKQI
;
A
#
# COMPACT_ATOMS: atom_id res chain seq x y z
N LEU A 1 21.87 -1.28 13.05
CA LEU A 1 20.87 -0.54 13.86
C LEU A 1 19.48 -1.07 13.54
N SER A 2 18.77 -1.68 14.51
CA SER A 2 17.42 -2.20 14.27
C SER A 2 16.36 -1.08 14.28
N LEU A 3 15.15 -1.38 13.76
CA LEU A 3 13.99 -0.49 13.84
C LEU A 3 13.66 -0.08 15.28
N ALA A 4 13.76 -1.03 16.23
CA ALA A 4 13.53 -0.73 17.64
C ALA A 4 14.48 0.36 18.17
N HIS A 5 15.78 0.26 17.86
CA HIS A 5 16.76 1.27 18.27
C HIS A 5 16.47 2.64 17.66
N ALA A 6 16.13 2.68 16.36
CA ALA A 6 15.82 3.95 15.68
C ALA A 6 14.59 4.62 16.28
N ILE A 7 13.50 3.87 16.51
CA ILE A 7 12.26 4.38 17.10
C ILE A 7 12.48 4.83 18.54
N LEU A 8 13.10 3.99 19.40
CA LEU A 8 13.34 4.34 20.79
C LEU A 8 14.21 5.58 20.95
N ARG A 9 15.28 5.71 20.14
CA ARG A 9 16.10 6.91 20.15
C ARG A 9 15.26 8.17 19.96
N THR A 10 14.37 8.17 18.99
CA THR A 10 13.49 9.32 18.68
C THR A 10 12.47 9.56 19.79
N LEU A 11 11.78 8.52 20.23
CA LEU A 11 10.74 8.64 21.28
C LEU A 11 11.31 9.09 22.62
N LEU A 12 12.49 8.62 23.02
CA LEU A 12 13.14 8.99 24.28
C LEU A 12 13.81 10.36 24.22
N THR A 13 14.20 10.84 23.04
CA THR A 13 14.72 12.22 22.88
C THR A 13 13.64 13.27 23.15
N HIS A 14 12.36 12.96 22.83
CA HIS A 14 11.24 13.86 23.03
C HIS A 14 10.08 13.14 23.75
N PRO A 15 10.23 12.74 25.02
CA PRO A 15 9.31 11.83 25.72
C PRO A 15 7.89 12.39 25.92
N THR A 16 7.76 13.71 26.04
CA THR A 16 6.48 14.40 26.29
C THR A 16 5.74 14.81 25.03
N ARG A 17 6.39 14.66 23.84
CA ARG A 17 5.78 15.02 22.56
C ARG A 17 4.62 14.07 22.24
N ILE A 18 3.54 14.61 21.64
CA ILE A 18 2.47 13.80 21.06
C ILE A 18 3.02 13.14 19.80
N ALA A 19 3.21 11.82 19.85
CA ALA A 19 3.71 11.03 18.74
C ALA A 19 2.57 10.55 17.83
N THR A 20 1.45 10.12 18.43
CA THR A 20 0.30 9.61 17.69
C THR A 20 -1.02 10.18 18.21
N VAL A 21 -1.98 10.32 17.31
CA VAL A 21 -3.38 10.62 17.60
C VAL A 21 -4.22 9.59 16.85
N ASP A 22 -5.20 8.99 17.50
CA ASP A 22 -6.13 8.06 16.87
C ASP A 22 -7.55 8.22 17.48
N ASP A 23 -8.46 7.32 17.11
CA ASP A 23 -9.85 7.33 17.55
C ASP A 23 -10.00 7.17 19.09
N ARG A 24 -8.94 6.75 19.79
CA ARG A 24 -8.88 6.59 21.25
C ARG A 24 -8.18 7.77 21.95
N GLY A 25 -7.72 8.76 21.20
CA GLY A 25 -7.04 9.95 21.70
C GLY A 25 -5.57 10.05 21.33
N SER A 26 -4.89 11.02 21.95
CA SER A 26 -3.47 11.26 21.73
C SER A 26 -2.58 10.41 22.64
N ARG A 27 -1.40 10.04 22.14
CA ARG A 27 -0.36 9.34 22.92
C ARG A 27 0.96 10.09 22.80
N ARG A 28 1.61 10.28 23.94
CA ARG A 28 2.96 10.85 24.00
C ARG A 28 3.99 9.77 23.68
N SER A 29 5.17 10.20 23.26
CA SER A 29 6.30 9.32 22.96
C SER A 29 6.58 8.32 24.08
N ILE A 30 6.62 8.79 25.34
CA ILE A 30 6.88 7.93 26.50
C ILE A 30 5.77 6.90 26.73
N GLU A 31 4.52 7.22 26.45
CA GLU A 31 3.40 6.28 26.61
C GLU A 31 3.49 5.12 25.62
N LEU A 32 4.01 5.37 24.39
CA LEU A 32 4.28 4.31 23.43
C LEU A 32 5.41 3.40 23.91
N VAL A 33 6.46 3.97 24.50
CA VAL A 33 7.60 3.20 25.06
C VAL A 33 7.14 2.34 26.24
N VAL A 34 6.42 2.91 27.21
CA VAL A 34 5.91 2.18 28.39
C VAL A 34 4.95 1.07 27.93
N GLY A 35 4.05 1.36 27.01
CA GLY A 35 3.16 0.34 26.43
C GLY A 35 3.92 -0.79 25.75
N ALA A 36 4.99 -0.48 25.00
CA ALA A 36 5.81 -1.50 24.36
C ALA A 36 6.58 -2.37 25.37
N LEU A 37 7.07 -1.80 26.47
CA LEU A 37 7.73 -2.57 27.54
C LEU A 37 6.77 -3.57 28.18
N HIS A 38 5.57 -3.15 28.57
CA HIS A 38 4.55 -4.06 29.11
C HIS A 38 4.15 -5.17 28.13
N LEU A 39 4.00 -4.82 26.85
CA LEU A 39 3.67 -5.81 25.83
C LEU A 39 4.84 -6.77 25.57
N ALA A 40 6.08 -6.30 25.65
CA ALA A 40 7.25 -7.16 25.54
C ALA A 40 7.27 -8.22 26.65
N GLU A 41 7.04 -7.85 27.90
CA GLU A 41 6.89 -8.79 29.01
C GLU A 41 5.76 -9.80 28.78
N LEU A 42 4.61 -9.32 28.31
CA LEU A 42 3.46 -10.17 28.02
C LEU A 42 3.77 -11.18 26.92
N ILE A 43 4.35 -10.73 25.80
CA ILE A 43 4.71 -11.56 24.67
C ILE A 43 5.74 -12.62 25.11
N GLU A 44 6.75 -12.23 25.88
CA GLU A 44 7.79 -13.15 26.37
C GLU A 44 7.24 -14.25 27.27
N ARG A 45 6.29 -13.91 28.15
CA ARG A 45 5.63 -14.86 29.05
C ARG A 45 4.65 -15.81 28.35
N ARG A 46 4.05 -15.39 27.24
CA ARG A 46 2.96 -16.11 26.57
C ARG A 46 3.38 -16.86 25.32
N SER A 47 4.53 -16.54 24.75
CA SER A 47 4.95 -17.05 23.46
C SER A 47 6.43 -17.35 23.41
N THR A 48 6.77 -18.45 22.76
CA THR A 48 8.15 -18.82 22.42
C THR A 48 8.43 -18.66 20.91
N SER A 49 7.40 -18.36 20.11
CA SER A 49 7.53 -18.19 18.66
C SER A 49 8.45 -17.02 18.30
N ARG A 50 9.20 -17.19 17.23
CA ARG A 50 9.99 -16.11 16.64
C ARG A 50 9.10 -15.03 16.01
N THR A 51 7.88 -15.37 15.63
CA THR A 51 6.91 -14.50 14.96
C THR A 51 5.82 -14.06 15.93
N VAL A 52 5.27 -12.86 15.70
CA VAL A 52 4.16 -12.27 16.48
C VAL A 52 3.11 -11.78 15.50
N GLY A 53 1.95 -12.42 15.50
CA GLY A 53 0.79 -12.01 14.71
C GLY A 53 0.18 -10.73 15.26
N VAL A 54 -0.14 -9.77 14.39
CA VAL A 54 -0.74 -8.49 14.77
C VAL A 54 -1.99 -8.24 13.94
N MET A 55 -3.16 -8.24 14.57
CA MET A 55 -4.46 -8.04 13.95
C MET A 55 -5.19 -6.88 14.65
N LEU A 56 -4.76 -5.65 14.35
CA LEU A 56 -5.22 -4.43 15.03
C LEU A 56 -5.76 -3.39 14.05
N PRO A 57 -6.66 -2.49 14.51
CA PRO A 57 -7.06 -1.33 13.73
C PRO A 57 -5.88 -0.40 13.45
N THR A 58 -6.00 0.40 12.39
CA THR A 58 -5.06 1.49 12.14
C THR A 58 -5.09 2.46 13.31
N GLY A 59 -3.97 2.61 14.00
CA GLY A 59 -3.86 3.41 15.22
C GLY A 59 -2.54 3.18 15.97
N ALA A 60 -2.47 3.66 17.19
CA ALA A 60 -1.29 3.59 18.06
C ALA A 60 -0.95 2.15 18.51
N GLY A 61 -1.88 1.20 18.43
CA GLY A 61 -1.66 -0.18 18.86
C GLY A 61 -0.59 -0.90 18.03
N MET A 62 -0.65 -0.75 16.69
CA MET A 62 0.32 -1.40 15.79
C MET A 62 1.77 -1.01 16.11
N PRO A 63 2.16 0.28 16.18
CA PRO A 63 3.54 0.65 16.51
C PRO A 63 3.99 0.18 17.88
N VAL A 64 3.10 0.14 18.88
CA VAL A 64 3.44 -0.34 20.23
C VAL A 64 3.75 -1.84 20.23
N VAL A 65 2.92 -2.65 19.56
CA VAL A 65 3.15 -4.09 19.41
C VAL A 65 4.42 -4.36 18.59
N ALA A 66 4.61 -3.64 17.49
CA ALA A 66 5.79 -3.79 16.64
C ALA A 66 7.07 -3.48 17.43
N LEU A 67 7.10 -2.39 18.18
CA LEU A 67 8.22 -2.03 19.03
C LEU A 67 8.48 -3.11 20.10
N ALA A 68 7.43 -3.61 20.78
CA ALA A 68 7.54 -4.68 21.76
C ALA A 68 8.17 -5.96 21.18
N ALA A 69 7.68 -6.41 20.02
CA ALA A 69 8.21 -7.58 19.33
C ALA A 69 9.68 -7.41 18.92
N TRP A 70 10.03 -6.25 18.35
CA TRP A 70 11.41 -5.96 17.95
C TRP A 70 12.37 -5.74 19.11
N MET A 71 11.90 -5.28 20.27
CA MET A 71 12.71 -5.26 21.50
C MET A 71 13.13 -6.66 21.92
N LEU A 72 12.31 -7.67 21.63
CA LEU A 72 12.59 -9.09 21.87
C LEU A 72 13.35 -9.76 20.70
N GLY A 73 13.69 -9.03 19.64
CA GLY A 73 14.31 -9.60 18.43
C GLY A 73 13.37 -10.49 17.63
N ARG A 74 12.04 -10.32 17.79
CA ARG A 74 11.01 -11.10 17.07
C ARG A 74 10.52 -10.41 15.82
N VAL A 75 9.89 -11.16 14.94
CA VAL A 75 9.34 -10.73 13.65
C VAL A 75 7.86 -10.43 13.81
N ILE A 76 7.38 -9.29 13.35
CA ILE A 76 5.94 -9.04 13.28
C ILE A 76 5.33 -9.60 12.00
N VAL A 77 4.11 -10.10 12.13
CA VAL A 77 3.29 -10.56 11.02
C VAL A 77 1.97 -9.77 11.06
N PRO A 78 1.91 -8.62 10.35
CA PRO A 78 0.66 -7.89 10.21
C PRO A 78 -0.38 -8.72 9.47
N LEU A 79 -1.47 -9.07 10.16
CA LEU A 79 -2.50 -9.96 9.64
C LEU A 79 -3.59 -9.14 8.95
N ASN A 80 -3.84 -9.46 7.69
CA ASN A 80 -4.93 -8.88 6.93
C ASN A 80 -6.26 -9.55 7.32
N TYR A 81 -7.04 -8.88 8.15
CA TYR A 81 -8.32 -9.36 8.68
C TYR A 81 -9.47 -9.40 7.66
N VAL A 82 -9.22 -8.97 6.43
CA VAL A 82 -10.20 -9.00 5.33
C VAL A 82 -10.04 -10.26 4.45
N LEU A 83 -8.97 -11.01 4.66
CA LEU A 83 -8.80 -12.33 4.04
C LEU A 83 -9.93 -13.28 4.47
N LYS A 84 -10.23 -14.23 3.60
CA LYS A 84 -11.10 -15.33 3.99
C LYS A 84 -10.51 -16.12 5.16
N PRO A 85 -11.32 -16.75 6.02
CA PRO A 85 -10.81 -17.48 7.19
C PRO A 85 -9.73 -18.50 6.85
N GLU A 86 -9.87 -19.23 5.73
CA GLU A 86 -8.90 -20.23 5.29
C GLU A 86 -7.57 -19.59 4.84
N GLU A 87 -7.63 -18.42 4.19
CA GLU A 87 -6.45 -17.68 3.77
C GLU A 87 -5.72 -17.08 4.99
N LEU A 88 -6.48 -16.52 5.95
CA LEU A 88 -5.93 -16.01 7.20
C LEU A 88 -5.26 -17.13 8.02
N GLN A 89 -5.94 -18.29 8.13
CA GLN A 89 -5.37 -19.45 8.83
C GLN A 89 -4.11 -19.97 8.13
N HIS A 90 -4.08 -19.98 6.79
CA HIS A 90 -2.88 -20.34 6.04
C HIS A 90 -1.70 -19.42 6.39
N VAL A 91 -1.93 -18.10 6.51
CA VAL A 91 -0.88 -17.14 6.90
C VAL A 91 -0.35 -17.46 8.31
N ILE A 92 -1.23 -17.78 9.25
CA ILE A 92 -0.87 -18.12 10.64
C ILE A 92 -0.05 -19.40 10.69
N ASP A 93 -0.49 -20.43 9.97
CA ASP A 93 0.18 -21.73 9.93
C ASP A 93 1.55 -21.65 9.24
N ASP A 94 1.65 -20.89 8.13
CA ASP A 94 2.90 -20.73 7.37
C ASP A 94 3.94 -19.92 8.14
N CYS A 95 3.54 -18.83 8.80
CA CYS A 95 4.49 -18.03 9.61
C CYS A 95 4.84 -18.68 10.96
N GLY A 96 4.11 -19.71 11.39
CA GLY A 96 4.37 -20.47 12.61
C GLY A 96 4.21 -19.65 13.90
N THR A 97 3.34 -18.61 13.89
CA THR A 97 3.10 -17.84 15.11
C THR A 97 2.22 -18.61 16.09
N ASP A 98 2.60 -18.59 17.36
CA ASP A 98 1.81 -19.15 18.47
C ASP A 98 1.03 -18.07 19.25
N ILE A 99 1.18 -16.79 18.85
CA ILE A 99 0.55 -15.63 19.49
C ILE A 99 0.00 -14.63 18.48
N ILE A 100 -1.21 -14.15 18.71
CA ILE A 100 -1.82 -13.03 17.97
C ILE A 100 -2.29 -11.97 18.96
N LEU A 101 -1.85 -10.71 18.75
CA LEU A 101 -2.37 -9.56 19.46
C LEU A 101 -3.47 -8.90 18.60
N THR A 102 -4.66 -8.78 19.18
CA THR A 102 -5.86 -8.29 18.50
C THR A 102 -6.71 -7.39 19.39
N ALA A 103 -7.90 -7.02 18.94
CA ALA A 103 -8.94 -6.34 19.71
C ALA A 103 -10.29 -7.05 19.50
N GLN A 104 -11.18 -7.01 20.51
CA GLN A 104 -12.47 -7.71 20.45
C GLN A 104 -13.27 -7.33 19.19
N ALA A 105 -13.32 -6.05 18.84
CA ALA A 105 -14.04 -5.56 17.67
C ALA A 105 -13.63 -6.24 16.34
N PHE A 106 -12.39 -6.77 16.23
CA PHE A 106 -11.97 -7.54 15.05
C PHE A 106 -12.43 -8.97 15.10
N LEU A 107 -12.47 -9.58 16.27
CA LEU A 107 -13.00 -10.93 16.43
C LEU A 107 -14.50 -10.98 16.13
N ASP A 108 -15.21 -9.90 16.46
CA ASP A 108 -16.63 -9.75 16.13
C ASP A 108 -16.88 -9.52 14.62
N ALA A 109 -15.90 -8.96 13.93
CA ALA A 109 -15.98 -8.64 12.49
C ALA A 109 -15.58 -9.81 11.58
N VAL A 110 -14.78 -10.77 12.06
CA VAL A 110 -14.40 -11.95 11.29
C VAL A 110 -15.45 -13.06 11.46
N SER A 111 -15.77 -13.74 10.37
CA SER A 111 -16.77 -14.84 10.41
C SER A 111 -16.31 -16.04 11.24
N GLN A 112 -15.00 -16.20 11.41
CA GLN A 112 -14.39 -17.25 12.22
C GLN A 112 -13.10 -16.72 12.86
N ALA A 113 -12.99 -16.84 14.18
CA ALA A 113 -11.78 -16.49 14.91
C ALA A 113 -10.58 -17.36 14.47
N PRO A 114 -9.38 -16.80 14.31
CA PRO A 114 -8.21 -17.56 13.94
C PRO A 114 -7.82 -18.55 15.04
N ARG A 115 -7.34 -19.72 14.63
CA ARG A 115 -6.83 -20.74 15.55
C ARG A 115 -5.35 -20.48 15.84
N VAL A 116 -5.07 -20.17 17.08
CA VAL A 116 -3.71 -19.89 17.58
C VAL A 116 -3.66 -20.24 19.08
N ALA A 117 -2.50 -20.62 19.61
CA ALA A 117 -2.38 -20.99 21.02
C ALA A 117 -2.67 -19.82 21.97
N ASN A 118 -2.23 -18.63 21.62
CA ASN A 118 -2.38 -17.42 22.44
C ASN A 118 -3.04 -16.31 21.64
N LEU A 119 -4.34 -16.14 21.76
CA LEU A 119 -5.10 -15.03 21.21
C LEU A 119 -5.28 -13.96 22.28
N ILE A 120 -4.56 -12.85 22.17
CA ILE A 120 -4.50 -11.79 23.20
C ILE A 120 -5.29 -10.58 22.73
N LYS A 121 -6.30 -10.19 23.48
CA LYS A 121 -7.10 -8.99 23.22
C LYS A 121 -6.55 -7.82 24.02
N LEU A 122 -6.03 -6.81 23.33
CA LEU A 122 -5.41 -5.64 23.98
C LEU A 122 -6.38 -4.75 24.73
N ASP A 123 -7.65 -4.77 24.35
CA ASP A 123 -8.74 -4.06 25.03
C ASP A 123 -9.19 -4.71 26.34
N GLU A 124 -8.81 -5.97 26.60
CA GLU A 124 -9.08 -6.67 27.86
C GLU A 124 -7.87 -6.66 28.82
N ILE A 125 -6.70 -6.15 28.37
CA ILE A 125 -5.49 -6.15 29.20
C ILE A 125 -5.50 -4.92 30.10
N THR A 126 -5.41 -5.16 31.41
CA THR A 126 -5.09 -4.11 32.37
C THR A 126 -3.59 -3.96 32.50
N ILE A 127 -3.05 -2.86 32.00
CA ILE A 127 -1.66 -2.49 32.19
C ILE A 127 -1.53 -1.78 33.53
N SER A 128 -0.77 -2.35 34.48
CA SER A 128 -0.54 -1.77 35.81
C SER A 128 0.92 -1.95 36.24
N GLY A 129 1.39 -1.04 37.08
CA GLY A 129 2.76 -1.06 37.57
C GLY A 129 3.76 -0.37 36.64
N VAL A 130 5.02 -0.43 37.02
CA VAL A 130 6.14 0.08 36.22
C VAL A 130 6.76 -1.13 35.51
N PRO A 131 6.85 -1.13 34.17
CA PRO A 131 7.44 -2.24 33.45
C PRO A 131 8.95 -2.31 33.71
N GLU A 132 9.52 -3.49 33.60
CA GLU A 132 10.97 -3.65 33.68
C GLU A 132 11.65 -2.89 32.55
N PRO A 133 12.64 -2.03 32.84
CA PRO A 133 13.42 -1.37 31.80
C PRO A 133 14.13 -2.41 30.92
N ARG A 134 13.89 -2.33 29.62
CA ARG A 134 14.49 -3.24 28.64
C ARG A 134 15.09 -2.44 27.48
N TRP A 135 16.26 -2.84 27.06
CA TRP A 135 16.89 -2.35 25.85
C TRP A 135 16.64 -3.34 24.70
N PRO A 136 16.53 -2.87 23.44
CA PRO A 136 16.34 -3.79 22.32
C PRO A 136 17.44 -4.83 22.23
N ALA A 137 17.06 -6.05 21.83
CA ALA A 137 18.00 -7.12 21.55
C ALA A 137 19.05 -6.67 20.52
N SER A 138 20.30 -7.02 20.76
CA SER A 138 21.38 -6.81 19.79
C SER A 138 21.25 -7.86 18.69
N ILE A 139 20.79 -7.45 17.53
CA ILE A 139 20.57 -8.30 16.35
C ILE A 139 21.25 -7.67 15.14
N PRO A 140 21.72 -8.47 14.17
CA PRO A 140 22.15 -7.98 12.87
C PRO A 140 21.01 -7.19 12.18
N ASP A 141 21.34 -6.16 11.43
CA ASP A 141 20.34 -5.33 10.77
C ASP A 141 19.71 -5.97 9.52
N ASP A 142 20.33 -7.03 9.01
CA ASP A 142 19.78 -7.94 8.00
C ASP A 142 18.83 -9.01 8.58
N THR A 143 18.61 -9.00 9.91
CA THR A 143 17.60 -9.85 10.55
C THR A 143 16.22 -9.49 10.06
N LEU A 144 15.38 -10.51 9.84
CA LEU A 144 13.97 -10.33 9.44
C LEU A 144 13.21 -9.55 10.51
N ALA A 145 12.53 -8.47 10.07
CA ALA A 145 11.73 -7.61 10.92
C ALA A 145 10.23 -7.84 10.73
N VAL A 146 9.81 -8.07 9.49
CA VAL A 146 8.40 -8.17 9.11
C VAL A 146 8.21 -9.26 8.06
N LEU A 147 7.15 -10.05 8.23
CA LEU A 147 6.56 -10.89 7.19
C LEU A 147 5.24 -10.26 6.75
N LEU A 148 5.20 -9.77 5.52
CA LEU A 148 3.99 -9.19 4.92
C LEU A 148 3.43 -10.14 3.87
N TYR A 149 2.22 -10.64 4.10
CA TYR A 149 1.58 -11.56 3.18
C TYR A 149 0.82 -10.83 2.08
N THR A 150 1.15 -11.14 0.83
CA THR A 150 0.49 -10.60 -0.37
C THR A 150 -0.30 -11.70 -1.08
N SER A 151 -1.40 -11.32 -1.74
CA SER A 151 -2.16 -12.25 -2.58
C SER A 151 -1.31 -12.66 -3.78
N GLY A 152 -0.73 -13.84 -3.72
CA GLY A 152 0.05 -14.42 -4.81
C GLY A 152 -0.79 -14.78 -6.04
N THR A 153 -0.15 -14.95 -7.19
CA THR A 153 -0.77 -15.44 -8.43
C THR A 153 -1.29 -16.88 -8.32
N SER A 154 -0.72 -17.67 -7.42
CA SER A 154 -1.07 -19.08 -7.15
C SER A 154 -2.31 -19.26 -6.26
N GLY A 155 -2.97 -18.20 -5.85
CA GLY A 155 -4.20 -18.24 -5.03
C GLY A 155 -3.97 -18.27 -3.52
N LYS A 156 -2.78 -18.61 -3.02
CA LYS A 156 -2.43 -18.53 -1.60
C LYS A 156 -1.55 -17.31 -1.32
N PRO A 157 -1.74 -16.61 -0.19
CA PRO A 157 -0.86 -15.52 0.22
C PRO A 157 0.60 -15.98 0.36
N LYS A 158 1.56 -15.15 -0.11
CA LYS A 158 3.01 -15.37 0.04
C LYS A 158 3.60 -14.38 1.02
N GLY A 159 4.43 -14.84 1.95
CA GLY A 159 5.10 -14.00 2.95
C GLY A 159 6.33 -13.29 2.36
N VAL A 160 6.27 -11.99 2.18
CA VAL A 160 7.40 -11.15 1.76
C VAL A 160 8.31 -10.92 2.96
N MET A 161 9.59 -11.27 2.84
CA MET A 161 10.59 -11.15 3.90
C MET A 161 11.26 -9.77 3.86
N LEU A 162 10.94 -8.90 4.84
CA LEU A 162 11.55 -7.59 4.99
C LEU A 162 12.42 -7.52 6.23
N THR A 163 13.70 -7.18 6.07
CA THR A 163 14.64 -7.01 7.16
C THR A 163 14.52 -5.62 7.80
N HIS A 164 15.13 -5.46 8.99
CA HIS A 164 15.31 -4.15 9.60
C HIS A 164 16.05 -3.19 8.66
N ALA A 165 17.08 -3.70 7.96
CA ALA A 165 17.85 -2.91 7.00
C ALA A 165 17.01 -2.45 5.80
N ASN A 166 16.18 -3.33 5.21
CA ASN A 166 15.33 -2.97 4.07
C ASN A 166 14.38 -1.80 4.40
N ILE A 167 13.68 -1.90 5.53
CA ILE A 167 12.72 -0.89 5.95
C ILE A 167 13.42 0.42 6.33
N LEU A 168 14.52 0.37 7.08
CA LEU A 168 15.29 1.57 7.43
C LEU A 168 15.90 2.24 6.19
N ALA A 169 16.36 1.44 5.22
CA ALA A 169 16.86 1.97 3.96
C ALA A 169 15.76 2.72 3.21
N ASN A 170 14.55 2.13 3.12
CA ASN A 170 13.44 2.77 2.43
C ASN A 170 12.98 4.06 3.12
N ILE A 171 12.90 4.08 4.44
CA ILE A 171 12.57 5.30 5.18
C ILE A 171 13.62 6.39 4.91
N ARG A 172 14.92 6.06 4.93
CA ARG A 172 15.99 7.02 4.60
C ARG A 172 15.90 7.51 3.16
N GLN A 173 15.63 6.62 2.20
CA GLN A 173 15.43 6.96 0.80
C GLN A 173 14.29 7.98 0.63
N CYS A 174 13.16 7.77 1.32
CA CYS A 174 12.05 8.72 1.31
C CYS A 174 12.46 10.08 1.90
N LEU A 175 13.18 10.09 3.04
CA LEU A 175 13.61 11.31 3.70
C LEU A 175 14.68 12.08 2.92
N ASP A 176 15.56 11.36 2.20
CA ASP A 176 16.57 11.96 1.32
C ASP A 176 15.95 12.53 0.03
N TRP A 177 14.70 12.15 -0.28
CA TRP A 177 13.98 12.51 -1.52
C TRP A 177 12.95 13.60 -1.32
N VAL A 178 12.15 13.53 -0.26
CA VAL A 178 11.14 14.53 0.06
C VAL A 178 11.52 15.29 1.33
N ASP A 179 11.29 16.60 1.34
CA ASP A 179 11.49 17.41 2.55
C ASP A 179 10.41 17.08 3.59
N PHE A 180 10.68 16.08 4.43
CA PHE A 180 9.80 15.63 5.49
C PHE A 180 10.54 15.57 6.83
N THR A 181 10.04 16.27 7.84
CA THR A 181 10.75 16.54 9.09
C THR A 181 9.89 16.25 10.33
N HIS A 182 10.50 16.35 11.49
CA HIS A 182 9.81 16.24 12.77
C HIS A 182 8.73 17.32 13.03
N ARG A 183 8.67 18.38 12.19
CA ARG A 183 7.65 19.44 12.28
C ARG A 183 6.37 19.08 11.55
N ASP A 184 6.42 18.04 10.75
CA ASP A 184 5.29 17.61 9.95
C ASP A 184 4.21 16.91 10.80
N THR A 185 3.02 16.88 10.25
CA THR A 185 1.92 16.06 10.73
C THR A 185 1.44 15.22 9.55
N LEU A 186 1.46 13.90 9.73
CA LEU A 186 1.04 12.96 8.72
C LEU A 186 -0.34 12.40 9.07
N LEU A 187 -1.29 12.49 8.14
CA LEU A 187 -2.59 11.82 8.25
C LEU A 187 -2.53 10.47 7.55
N GLY A 188 -2.67 9.40 8.34
CA GLY A 188 -2.60 8.01 7.90
C GLY A 188 -3.97 7.34 7.88
N VAL A 189 -4.42 6.92 6.70
CA VAL A 189 -5.73 6.29 6.47
C VAL A 189 -5.63 4.90 5.86
N ILE A 190 -4.44 4.52 5.37
CA ILE A 190 -4.20 3.21 4.76
C ILE A 190 -3.95 2.18 5.87
N PRO A 191 -4.55 0.99 5.78
CA PRO A 191 -4.37 -0.05 6.80
C PRO A 191 -2.91 -0.39 7.08
N GLN A 192 -2.56 -0.48 8.37
CA GLN A 192 -1.19 -0.73 8.83
C GLN A 192 -0.70 -2.17 8.59
N PHE A 193 -1.59 -3.08 8.19
CA PHE A 193 -1.21 -4.42 7.76
C PHE A 193 -0.67 -4.46 6.31
N HIS A 194 -0.73 -3.36 5.56
CA HIS A 194 -0.04 -3.19 4.28
C HIS A 194 1.31 -2.50 4.46
N SER A 195 2.26 -2.84 3.59
CA SER A 195 3.61 -2.24 3.59
C SER A 195 3.58 -0.72 3.57
N PHE A 196 2.67 -0.13 2.79
CA PHE A 196 2.50 1.32 2.69
C PHE A 196 2.02 1.92 4.01
N GLY A 197 0.96 1.36 4.62
CA GLY A 197 0.47 1.79 5.92
C GLY A 197 1.48 1.57 7.04
N LEU A 198 2.22 0.46 7.01
CA LEU A 198 3.23 0.15 8.02
C LEU A 198 4.45 1.07 7.88
N THR A 199 5.12 1.08 6.73
CA THR A 199 6.40 1.79 6.58
C THR A 199 6.21 3.30 6.52
N VAL A 200 5.36 3.79 5.60
CA VAL A 200 5.25 5.23 5.33
C VAL A 200 4.38 5.94 6.36
N LEU A 201 3.24 5.34 6.74
CA LEU A 201 2.30 6.03 7.64
C LEU A 201 2.56 5.76 9.12
N THR A 202 3.34 4.74 9.47
CA THR A 202 3.58 4.34 10.86
C THR A 202 5.05 4.49 11.26
N LEU A 203 5.96 3.79 10.59
CA LEU A 203 7.36 3.73 11.03
C LEU A 203 8.13 5.00 10.67
N LEU A 204 7.92 5.56 9.48
CA LEU A 204 8.57 6.80 9.06
C LEU A 204 8.30 7.95 10.05
N PRO A 205 7.03 8.28 10.42
CA PRO A 205 6.77 9.36 11.37
C PRO A 205 7.39 9.10 12.76
N LEU A 206 7.41 7.85 13.24
CA LEU A 206 8.02 7.51 14.54
C LEU A 206 9.54 7.67 14.52
N ILE A 207 10.20 7.34 13.40
CA ILE A 207 11.66 7.47 13.25
C ILE A 207 12.06 8.93 13.09
N VAL A 208 11.28 9.71 12.35
CA VAL A 208 11.53 11.15 12.17
C VAL A 208 11.16 11.95 13.44
N GLY A 209 10.19 11.46 14.21
CA GLY A 209 9.65 12.13 15.38
C GLY A 209 8.58 13.17 15.04
N CYS A 210 7.89 13.04 13.92
CA CYS A 210 6.71 13.84 13.60
C CYS A 210 5.43 13.25 14.19
N ARG A 211 4.34 13.99 14.14
CA ARG A 211 3.04 13.54 14.65
C ARG A 211 2.32 12.72 13.58
N ALA A 212 1.89 11.53 13.92
CA ALA A 212 1.01 10.71 13.09
C ALA A 212 -0.44 10.76 13.60
N VAL A 213 -1.38 11.09 12.72
CA VAL A 213 -2.82 11.09 12.99
C VAL A 213 -3.42 9.90 12.24
N PHE A 214 -4.10 9.01 12.94
CA PHE A 214 -4.68 7.80 12.39
C PHE A 214 -6.20 7.81 12.47
N THR A 215 -6.86 7.12 11.57
CA THR A 215 -8.25 6.71 11.71
C THR A 215 -8.41 5.26 11.28
N ALA A 216 -9.19 4.50 12.06
CA ALA A 216 -9.38 3.08 11.83
C ALA A 216 -10.16 2.78 10.53
N LYS A 217 -11.01 3.72 10.08
CA LYS A 217 -11.82 3.60 8.86
C LYS A 217 -11.76 4.90 8.07
N PHE A 218 -11.61 4.78 6.76
CA PHE A 218 -11.80 5.90 5.87
C PHE A 218 -13.30 6.24 5.76
N VAL A 219 -13.67 7.43 6.24
CA VAL A 219 -15.01 8.03 6.08
C VAL A 219 -14.80 9.47 5.61
N PRO A 220 -15.24 9.86 4.40
CA PRO A 220 -14.87 11.14 3.79
C PRO A 220 -15.10 12.36 4.70
N HIS A 221 -16.27 12.52 5.29
CA HIS A 221 -16.55 13.63 6.22
C HIS A 221 -15.65 13.63 7.46
N ARG A 222 -15.28 12.44 7.96
CA ARG A 222 -14.32 12.32 9.06
C ARG A 222 -12.93 12.78 8.66
N ILE A 223 -12.49 12.46 7.45
CA ILE A 223 -11.20 12.92 6.93
C ILE A 223 -11.17 14.45 6.86
N ILE A 224 -12.21 15.09 6.32
CA ILE A 224 -12.31 16.56 6.30
C ILE A 224 -12.25 17.14 7.72
N LYS A 225 -12.95 16.52 8.67
CA LYS A 225 -12.87 16.93 10.10
C LYS A 225 -11.43 16.83 10.62
N LEU A 226 -10.72 15.73 10.37
CA LEU A 226 -9.33 15.56 10.80
C LEU A 226 -8.37 16.56 10.10
N MET A 227 -8.62 16.90 8.83
CA MET A 227 -7.89 17.97 8.12
C MET A 227 -8.04 19.32 8.86
N ARG A 228 -9.26 19.69 9.24
CA ARG A 228 -9.56 20.93 9.99
C ARG A 228 -8.90 20.94 11.37
N GLU A 229 -9.04 19.84 12.13
CA GLU A 229 -8.58 19.75 13.51
C GLU A 229 -7.05 19.67 13.63
N HIS A 230 -6.42 18.89 12.78
CA HIS A 230 -4.99 18.54 12.94
C HIS A 230 -4.08 19.23 11.94
N ARG A 231 -4.65 19.84 10.88
CA ARG A 231 -3.92 20.55 9.81
C ARG A 231 -2.67 19.76 9.34
N PRO A 232 -2.87 18.52 8.83
CA PRO A 232 -1.75 17.69 8.40
C PRO A 232 -0.98 18.37 7.25
N THR A 233 0.33 18.18 7.24
CA THR A 233 1.20 18.68 6.16
C THR A 233 1.45 17.62 5.10
N ALA A 234 1.21 16.35 5.45
CA ALA A 234 1.26 15.22 4.52
C ALA A 234 -0.01 14.38 4.65
N PHE A 235 -0.60 14.06 3.52
CA PHE A 235 -1.72 13.14 3.40
C PHE A 235 -1.42 12.14 2.32
N VAL A 236 -1.39 10.86 2.71
CA VAL A 236 -1.07 9.76 1.80
C VAL A 236 -2.28 8.85 1.73
N ALA A 237 -2.89 8.76 0.57
CA ALA A 237 -4.09 8.00 0.34
C ALA A 237 -4.08 7.32 -1.04
N ILE A 238 -5.06 6.49 -1.31
CA ILE A 238 -5.25 5.88 -2.63
C ILE A 238 -6.18 6.75 -3.49
N PRO A 239 -6.16 6.63 -4.82
CA PRO A 239 -6.99 7.42 -5.73
C PRO A 239 -8.48 7.40 -5.41
N SER A 240 -9.03 6.23 -5.04
CA SER A 240 -10.45 6.11 -4.68
C SER A 240 -10.83 6.91 -3.43
N MET A 241 -9.91 7.09 -2.48
CA MET A 241 -10.11 7.95 -1.32
C MET A 241 -10.12 9.43 -1.71
N TYR A 242 -9.20 9.87 -2.57
CA TYR A 242 -9.21 11.23 -3.12
C TYR A 242 -10.51 11.51 -3.90
N ASN A 243 -10.94 10.56 -4.73
CA ASN A 243 -12.22 10.65 -5.45
C ASN A 243 -13.40 10.81 -4.46
N ALA A 244 -13.44 10.03 -3.39
CA ALA A 244 -14.51 10.13 -2.39
C ALA A 244 -14.54 11.50 -1.67
N LEU A 245 -13.38 12.15 -1.47
CA LEU A 245 -13.30 13.49 -0.91
C LEU A 245 -13.88 14.58 -1.84
N LEU A 246 -13.83 14.36 -3.16
CA LEU A 246 -14.48 15.23 -4.14
C LEU A 246 -16.02 15.32 -3.98
N HIS A 247 -16.65 14.34 -3.34
CA HIS A 247 -18.09 14.29 -3.16
C HIS A 247 -18.58 14.84 -1.80
N VAL A 248 -17.65 15.30 -0.94
CA VAL A 248 -17.99 15.92 0.34
C VAL A 248 -18.42 17.36 0.11
N LYS A 249 -19.73 17.66 0.27
CA LYS A 249 -20.33 18.94 -0.09
C LYS A 249 -19.75 20.15 0.63
N ASP A 250 -19.45 20.02 1.92
CA ASP A 250 -18.92 21.06 2.79
C ASP A 250 -17.39 21.13 2.84
N ALA A 251 -16.69 20.34 2.01
CA ALA A 251 -15.25 20.45 1.87
C ALA A 251 -14.86 21.64 1.00
N SER A 252 -13.84 22.37 1.44
CA SER A 252 -13.34 23.59 0.80
C SER A 252 -11.82 23.55 0.61
N PRO A 253 -11.23 24.44 -0.24
CA PRO A 253 -9.79 24.54 -0.39
C PRO A 253 -9.02 24.78 0.92
N GLU A 254 -9.61 25.49 1.87
CA GLU A 254 -9.03 25.82 3.18
C GLU A 254 -8.77 24.57 4.02
N ASP A 255 -9.57 23.51 3.84
CA ASP A 255 -9.40 22.24 4.53
C ASP A 255 -8.08 21.55 4.18
N PHE A 256 -7.59 21.80 2.97
CA PHE A 256 -6.36 21.22 2.42
C PHE A 256 -5.17 22.18 2.40
N ALA A 257 -5.35 23.44 2.83
CA ALA A 257 -4.32 24.49 2.72
C ALA A 257 -3.02 24.20 3.49
N SER A 258 -3.03 23.29 4.46
CA SER A 258 -1.82 22.87 5.18
C SER A 258 -1.02 21.79 4.46
N LEU A 259 -1.58 21.14 3.43
CA LEU A 259 -0.93 20.05 2.72
C LEU A 259 0.18 20.57 1.82
N ARG A 260 1.38 20.07 2.02
CA ARG A 260 2.53 20.25 1.11
C ARG A 260 2.96 18.95 0.44
N LEU A 261 2.54 17.79 0.99
CA LEU A 261 2.80 16.46 0.45
C LEU A 261 1.48 15.68 0.30
N PRO A 262 0.65 16.00 -0.71
CA PRO A 262 -0.55 15.24 -1.05
C PRO A 262 -0.16 14.08 -1.98
N LEU A 263 0.07 12.89 -1.42
CA LEU A 263 0.59 11.73 -2.15
C LEU A 263 -0.50 10.70 -2.41
N SER A 264 -0.62 10.28 -3.66
CA SER A 264 -1.46 9.18 -4.12
C SER A 264 -0.60 7.96 -4.45
N GLY A 265 -0.98 6.78 -3.96
CA GLY A 265 -0.21 5.57 -4.24
C GLY A 265 -1.02 4.29 -4.06
N GLY A 266 -0.39 3.15 -4.38
CA GLY A 266 -1.02 1.82 -4.30
C GLY A 266 -1.87 1.44 -5.52
N GLU A 267 -2.37 2.43 -6.25
CA GLU A 267 -3.10 2.30 -7.51
C GLU A 267 -2.72 3.44 -8.45
N PRO A 268 -2.93 3.29 -9.76
CA PRO A 268 -2.82 4.39 -10.72
C PRO A 268 -3.80 5.51 -10.40
N LEU A 269 -3.35 6.75 -10.42
CA LEU A 269 -4.21 7.92 -10.24
C LEU A 269 -4.95 8.23 -11.56
N PRO A 270 -6.30 8.10 -11.62
CA PRO A 270 -7.03 8.48 -12.81
C PRO A 270 -6.90 9.99 -13.07
N GLN A 271 -6.67 10.34 -14.33
CA GLN A 271 -6.49 11.73 -14.75
C GLN A 271 -7.68 12.60 -14.34
N ALA A 272 -8.90 12.07 -14.45
CA ALA A 272 -10.12 12.78 -14.05
C ALA A 272 -10.14 13.15 -12.56
N VAL A 273 -9.70 12.23 -11.68
CA VAL A 273 -9.61 12.50 -10.23
C VAL A 273 -8.58 13.57 -9.95
N PHE A 274 -7.41 13.50 -10.59
CA PHE A 274 -6.37 14.51 -10.48
C PHE A 274 -6.85 15.90 -10.88
N GLU A 275 -7.48 16.03 -12.07
CA GLU A 275 -7.97 17.30 -12.62
C GLU A 275 -9.05 17.92 -11.74
N GLN A 276 -10.05 17.12 -11.34
CA GLN A 276 -11.13 17.58 -10.46
C GLN A 276 -10.63 17.99 -9.08
N PHE A 277 -9.66 17.25 -8.51
CA PHE A 277 -9.10 17.57 -7.19
C PHE A 277 -8.31 18.89 -7.24
N ARG A 278 -7.55 19.11 -8.31
CA ARG A 278 -6.83 20.35 -8.56
C ARG A 278 -7.77 21.53 -8.80
N GLU A 279 -8.81 21.33 -9.60
CA GLU A 279 -9.79 22.37 -9.89
C GLU A 279 -10.59 22.77 -8.63
N ARG A 280 -11.05 21.78 -7.85
CA ARG A 280 -11.89 22.03 -6.68
C ARG A 280 -11.12 22.56 -5.47
N PHE A 281 -9.93 22.04 -5.20
CA PHE A 281 -9.19 22.33 -3.96
C PHE A 281 -7.87 23.05 -4.17
N GLY A 282 -7.42 23.28 -5.42
CA GLY A 282 -6.14 23.92 -5.72
C GLY A 282 -4.91 23.03 -5.40
N ILE A 283 -5.10 21.73 -5.18
CA ILE A 283 -4.04 20.81 -4.75
C ILE A 283 -3.56 19.94 -5.93
N THR A 284 -2.26 19.93 -6.17
CA THR A 284 -1.62 19.04 -7.14
C THR A 284 -1.27 17.71 -6.47
N LEU A 285 -2.03 16.66 -6.79
CA LEU A 285 -1.73 15.32 -6.28
C LEU A 285 -0.46 14.78 -6.93
N CYS A 286 0.44 14.24 -6.13
CA CYS A 286 1.66 13.58 -6.59
C CYS A 286 1.52 12.08 -6.46
N GLU A 287 2.02 11.33 -7.44
CA GLU A 287 1.99 9.87 -7.38
C GLU A 287 3.25 9.30 -6.76
N GLY A 288 3.07 8.19 -6.02
CA GLY A 288 4.15 7.34 -5.56
C GLY A 288 3.93 5.90 -6.01
N TYR A 289 5.02 5.21 -6.30
CA TYR A 289 5.01 3.82 -6.75
C TYR A 289 5.89 2.95 -5.88
N GLY A 290 5.50 1.69 -5.79
CA GLY A 290 6.23 0.66 -5.10
C GLY A 290 5.41 -0.60 -4.85
N LEU A 291 6.05 -1.58 -4.26
CA LEU A 291 5.51 -2.91 -4.03
C LEU A 291 5.82 -3.34 -2.58
N THR A 292 5.11 -4.33 -2.07
CA THR A 292 5.46 -4.89 -0.76
C THR A 292 6.90 -5.38 -0.74
N GLU A 293 7.35 -5.97 -1.84
CA GLU A 293 8.69 -6.50 -2.07
C GLU A 293 9.79 -5.41 -2.09
N THR A 294 9.40 -4.14 -2.12
CA THR A 294 10.34 -3.00 -2.16
C THR A 294 10.31 -2.12 -0.90
N ALA A 295 9.62 -2.53 0.16
CA ALA A 295 9.56 -2.00 1.54
C ALA A 295 8.94 -0.59 1.79
N PRO A 296 7.98 0.04 1.09
CA PRO A 296 7.50 -0.31 -0.23
C PRO A 296 7.98 0.62 -1.36
N VAL A 297 8.50 1.83 -1.06
CA VAL A 297 8.61 2.97 -2.00
C VAL A 297 9.82 2.81 -2.92
N THR A 298 9.60 2.94 -4.22
CA THR A 298 10.67 3.02 -5.22
C THR A 298 10.69 4.35 -5.96
N ASN A 299 9.51 4.95 -6.19
CA ASN A 299 9.39 6.22 -6.88
C ASN A 299 8.42 7.14 -6.15
N VAL A 300 8.72 8.42 -6.16
CA VAL A 300 7.83 9.49 -5.69
C VAL A 300 7.96 10.69 -6.61
N CYS A 301 6.85 11.12 -7.16
CA CYS A 301 6.73 12.40 -7.82
C CYS A 301 6.72 13.51 -6.76
N ARG A 302 7.64 14.46 -6.85
CA ARG A 302 7.68 15.62 -5.95
C ARG A 302 6.83 16.75 -6.52
N PRO A 303 6.19 17.59 -5.69
CA PRO A 303 5.35 18.69 -6.19
C PRO A 303 6.09 19.64 -7.16
N GLU A 304 7.35 19.92 -6.90
CA GLU A 304 8.20 20.80 -7.73
C GLU A 304 8.64 20.18 -9.06
N GLU A 305 8.53 18.86 -9.19
CA GLU A 305 8.90 18.10 -10.41
C GLU A 305 7.69 17.40 -11.03
N TRP A 306 6.49 17.82 -10.64
CA TRP A 306 5.29 17.14 -11.08
C TRP A 306 5.16 17.06 -12.62
N ARG A 307 4.83 15.86 -13.11
CA ARG A 307 4.51 15.61 -14.53
C ARG A 307 3.27 14.70 -14.59
N PRO A 308 2.38 14.91 -15.59
CA PRO A 308 1.18 14.09 -15.71
C PRO A 308 1.51 12.63 -16.05
N GLY A 309 0.82 11.69 -15.40
CA GLY A 309 0.86 10.25 -15.70
C GLY A 309 2.13 9.53 -15.25
N THR A 310 3.08 10.21 -14.57
CA THR A 310 4.29 9.58 -14.05
C THR A 310 4.21 9.36 -12.55
N VAL A 311 4.85 8.29 -12.09
CA VAL A 311 5.06 8.00 -10.66
C VAL A 311 6.32 8.68 -10.09
N GLY A 312 6.94 9.56 -10.86
CA GLY A 312 8.16 10.27 -10.48
C GLY A 312 9.44 9.51 -10.82
N ARG A 313 10.56 10.01 -10.30
CA ARG A 313 11.87 9.37 -10.42
C ARG A 313 12.12 8.41 -9.26
N ALA A 314 13.07 7.49 -9.44
CA ALA A 314 13.51 6.58 -8.40
C ALA A 314 14.05 7.34 -7.18
N VAL A 315 13.65 6.90 -5.98
CA VAL A 315 14.22 7.44 -4.74
C VAL A 315 15.72 7.07 -4.63
N PRO A 316 16.53 7.81 -3.89
CA PRO A 316 17.97 7.60 -3.83
C PRO A 316 18.36 6.13 -3.57
N ARG A 317 19.38 5.65 -4.28
CA ARG A 317 19.92 4.28 -4.20
C ARG A 317 19.00 3.17 -4.73
N VAL A 318 17.83 3.48 -5.28
CA VAL A 318 17.08 2.56 -6.13
C VAL A 318 17.60 2.71 -7.55
N ARG A 319 17.86 1.59 -8.20
CA ARG A 319 18.25 1.50 -9.61
C ARG A 319 17.16 0.77 -10.36
N GLU A 320 16.75 1.31 -11.47
CA GLU A 320 15.68 0.79 -12.30
C GLU A 320 16.19 0.49 -13.71
N ARG A 321 15.57 -0.51 -14.33
CA ARG A 321 15.79 -0.89 -15.71
C ARG A 321 14.45 -1.22 -16.34
N ILE A 322 14.27 -0.83 -17.59
CA ILE A 322 13.16 -1.28 -18.43
C ILE A 322 13.69 -2.37 -19.35
N VAL A 323 13.09 -3.53 -19.25
CA VAL A 323 13.62 -4.75 -19.88
C VAL A 323 12.58 -5.33 -20.82
N ASP A 324 13.02 -5.68 -22.03
CA ASP A 324 12.20 -6.41 -22.98
C ASP A 324 11.77 -7.76 -22.40
N ILE A 325 10.48 -8.06 -22.49
CA ILE A 325 9.87 -9.22 -21.82
C ILE A 325 10.37 -10.56 -22.41
N GLU A 326 10.66 -10.58 -23.71
CA GLU A 326 11.03 -11.80 -24.43
C GLU A 326 12.55 -12.04 -24.38
N THR A 327 13.33 -11.00 -24.63
CA THR A 327 14.79 -11.13 -24.78
C THR A 327 15.56 -10.85 -23.49
N GLY A 328 14.95 -10.16 -22.52
CA GLY A 328 15.63 -9.69 -21.29
C GLY A 328 16.62 -8.54 -21.51
N ALA A 329 16.68 -7.97 -22.71
CA ALA A 329 17.55 -6.84 -23.04
C ALA A 329 17.03 -5.51 -22.48
N ASP A 330 17.94 -4.60 -22.16
CA ASP A 330 17.57 -3.24 -21.74
C ASP A 330 16.94 -2.47 -22.91
N LEU A 331 15.83 -1.78 -22.65
CA LEU A 331 15.12 -0.97 -23.61
C LEU A 331 15.52 0.52 -23.51
N PRO A 332 15.53 1.25 -24.64
CA PRO A 332 15.79 2.68 -24.64
C PRO A 332 14.61 3.47 -24.02
N PRO A 333 14.83 4.75 -23.61
CA PRO A 333 13.78 5.61 -23.12
C PRO A 333 12.54 5.65 -24.03
N GLY A 334 11.34 5.68 -23.42
CA GLY A 334 10.05 5.73 -24.11
C GLY A 334 9.56 4.40 -24.67
N LYS A 335 10.25 3.29 -24.43
CA LYS A 335 9.80 1.95 -24.81
C LYS A 335 9.30 1.18 -23.59
N ASP A 336 8.08 0.65 -23.70
CA ASP A 336 7.48 -0.17 -22.65
C ASP A 336 8.16 -1.53 -22.54
N GLY A 337 8.46 -1.95 -21.32
CA GLY A 337 8.99 -3.25 -20.96
C GLY A 337 8.75 -3.53 -19.48
N GLU A 338 9.25 -4.68 -18.99
CA GLU A 338 9.16 -5.00 -17.56
C GLU A 338 10.05 -4.06 -16.76
N VAL A 339 9.46 -3.41 -15.74
CA VAL A 339 10.20 -2.58 -14.78
C VAL A 339 10.93 -3.50 -13.81
N ARG A 340 12.26 -3.47 -13.82
CA ARG A 340 13.11 -4.20 -12.87
C ARG A 340 13.87 -3.24 -11.99
N MET A 341 14.03 -3.61 -10.72
CA MET A 341 14.60 -2.69 -9.75
C MET A 341 15.55 -3.38 -8.76
N ALA A 342 16.57 -2.64 -8.33
CA ALA A 342 17.52 -3.09 -7.33
C ALA A 342 17.83 -1.95 -6.35
N GLY A 343 18.01 -2.30 -5.08
CA GLY A 343 18.31 -1.32 -4.04
C GLY A 343 18.33 -1.97 -2.65
N PRO A 344 18.77 -1.24 -1.63
CA PRO A 344 18.84 -1.76 -0.27
C PRO A 344 17.46 -1.99 0.37
N ASN A 345 16.40 -1.48 -0.23
CA ASN A 345 15.01 -1.64 0.19
C ASN A 345 14.33 -2.90 -0.38
N ILE A 346 14.99 -3.65 -1.27
CA ILE A 346 14.41 -4.84 -1.88
C ILE A 346 14.42 -6.01 -0.87
N MET A 347 13.33 -6.78 -0.85
CA MET A 347 13.12 -7.93 0.02
C MET A 347 14.25 -8.97 -0.06
N GLN A 348 14.36 -9.83 0.96
CA GLN A 348 15.24 -11.00 0.89
C GLN A 348 14.66 -12.14 0.02
N GLY A 349 13.36 -12.17 -0.18
CA GLY A 349 12.64 -13.22 -0.92
C GLY A 349 11.29 -13.53 -0.28
N TYR A 350 10.70 -14.65 -0.66
CA TYR A 350 9.44 -15.15 -0.12
C TYR A 350 9.66 -16.23 0.92
N TYR A 351 9.01 -16.11 2.07
CA TYR A 351 9.15 -17.02 3.19
C TYR A 351 8.71 -18.44 2.81
N ASN A 352 9.51 -19.43 3.18
CA ASN A 352 9.31 -20.85 2.84
C ASN A 352 9.17 -21.17 1.34
N LEU A 353 9.53 -20.24 0.44
CA LEU A 353 9.37 -20.36 -1.01
C LEU A 353 10.71 -20.07 -1.73
N PRO A 354 11.73 -20.97 -1.63
CA PRO A 354 13.06 -20.71 -2.17
C PRO A 354 13.09 -20.60 -3.71
N LYS A 355 12.26 -21.38 -4.40
CA LYS A 355 12.15 -21.32 -5.87
C LYS A 355 11.56 -20.01 -6.33
N GLU A 356 10.41 -19.62 -5.79
CA GLU A 356 9.76 -18.34 -6.08
C GLU A 356 10.64 -17.14 -5.70
N SER A 357 11.45 -17.29 -4.67
CA SER A 357 12.43 -16.28 -4.28
C SER A 357 13.53 -16.14 -5.33
N ALA A 358 14.06 -17.24 -5.84
CA ALA A 358 15.05 -17.22 -6.91
C ALA A 358 14.47 -16.66 -8.22
N ASP A 359 13.26 -17.08 -8.59
CA ASP A 359 12.57 -16.65 -9.81
C ASP A 359 12.18 -15.16 -9.77
N ALA A 360 12.09 -14.56 -8.57
CA ALA A 360 11.76 -13.14 -8.39
C ALA A 360 12.89 -12.19 -8.79
N PHE A 361 14.10 -12.70 -9.02
CA PHE A 361 15.26 -11.90 -9.39
C PHE A 361 15.81 -12.33 -10.75
N ASP A 362 16.36 -11.38 -11.50
CA ASP A 362 17.10 -11.69 -12.72
C ASP A 362 18.57 -12.05 -12.41
N GLU A 363 19.30 -12.46 -13.44
CA GLU A 363 20.72 -12.86 -13.35
C GLU A 363 21.64 -11.73 -12.84
N ARG A 364 21.21 -10.47 -12.96
CA ARG A 364 21.94 -9.29 -12.47
C ARG A 364 21.50 -8.89 -11.05
N GLY A 365 20.60 -9.66 -10.41
CA GLY A 365 20.07 -9.41 -9.07
C GLY A 365 19.01 -8.30 -9.00
N TYR A 366 18.38 -7.94 -10.13
CA TYR A 366 17.25 -7.02 -10.13
C TYR A 366 15.95 -7.77 -9.86
N PHE A 367 15.15 -7.24 -8.97
CA PHE A 367 13.81 -7.74 -8.69
C PHE A 367 12.90 -7.52 -9.89
N ARG A 368 12.19 -8.55 -10.30
CA ARG A 368 11.19 -8.55 -11.38
C ARG A 368 9.85 -8.10 -10.81
N SER A 369 9.46 -6.85 -11.08
CA SER A 369 8.22 -6.31 -10.53
C SER A 369 6.96 -6.93 -11.13
N GLY A 370 7.05 -7.41 -12.37
CA GLY A 370 5.91 -7.80 -13.18
C GLY A 370 5.04 -6.60 -13.60
N ASP A 371 5.45 -5.38 -13.32
CA ASP A 371 4.82 -4.17 -13.82
C ASP A 371 5.47 -3.77 -15.16
N ILE A 372 4.67 -3.27 -16.08
CA ILE A 372 5.09 -2.79 -17.40
C ILE A 372 5.10 -1.28 -17.41
N GLY A 373 6.12 -0.72 -18.02
CA GLY A 373 6.26 0.72 -18.12
C GLY A 373 7.50 1.15 -18.91
N HIS A 374 7.71 2.46 -18.96
CA HIS A 374 8.89 3.04 -19.57
C HIS A 374 9.43 4.19 -18.72
N MET A 375 10.70 4.50 -18.91
CA MET A 375 11.29 5.75 -18.43
C MET A 375 11.41 6.74 -19.59
N ASP A 376 11.19 8.02 -19.33
CA ASP A 376 11.55 9.07 -20.27
C ASP A 376 13.05 9.41 -20.21
N ALA A 377 13.50 10.33 -21.06
CA ALA A 377 14.90 10.73 -21.14
C ALA A 377 15.41 11.44 -19.87
N ASP A 378 14.51 11.95 -19.04
CA ASP A 378 14.82 12.63 -17.77
C ASP A 378 14.75 11.66 -16.57
N GLY A 379 14.43 10.37 -16.81
CA GLY A 379 14.36 9.32 -15.79
C GLY A 379 13.05 9.28 -15.00
N PHE A 380 11.96 9.86 -15.52
CA PHE A 380 10.63 9.70 -14.93
C PHE A 380 10.02 8.38 -15.38
N LEU A 381 9.49 7.63 -14.43
CA LEU A 381 8.88 6.33 -14.67
C LEU A 381 7.38 6.48 -14.93
N TYR A 382 6.89 5.82 -15.98
CA TYR A 382 5.49 5.68 -16.33
C TYR A 382 5.09 4.21 -16.25
N ILE A 383 4.09 3.88 -15.43
CA ILE A 383 3.57 2.51 -15.32
C ILE A 383 2.38 2.40 -16.26
N THR A 384 2.46 1.52 -17.26
CA THR A 384 1.43 1.35 -18.29
C THR A 384 0.58 0.10 -18.10
N GLY A 385 1.05 -0.89 -17.30
CA GLY A 385 0.26 -2.09 -17.04
C GLY A 385 0.93 -3.09 -16.12
N ARG A 386 0.36 -4.29 -16.09
CA ARG A 386 0.94 -5.45 -15.41
C ARG A 386 1.05 -6.64 -16.33
N LEU A 387 2.20 -7.31 -16.31
CA LEU A 387 2.47 -8.47 -17.16
C LEU A 387 1.40 -9.58 -17.02
N LYS A 388 0.99 -9.89 -15.79
CA LYS A 388 -0.04 -10.91 -15.50
C LYS A 388 -1.48 -10.51 -15.89
N GLU A 389 -1.71 -9.23 -16.15
CA GLU A 389 -3.02 -8.68 -16.54
C GLU A 389 -3.08 -8.41 -18.05
N MET A 390 -1.96 -8.52 -18.74
CA MET A 390 -1.86 -8.35 -20.18
C MET A 390 -2.74 -9.37 -20.92
N LEU A 391 -3.50 -8.87 -21.87
CA LEU A 391 -4.33 -9.68 -22.76
C LEU A 391 -3.60 -9.88 -24.09
N ILE A 392 -3.73 -11.05 -24.67
CA ILE A 392 -3.21 -11.33 -26.03
C ILE A 392 -4.39 -11.32 -26.98
N VAL A 393 -4.58 -10.21 -27.69
CA VAL A 393 -5.69 -9.99 -28.61
C VAL A 393 -5.19 -10.09 -30.05
N ALA A 394 -5.53 -11.17 -30.75
CA ALA A 394 -5.08 -11.42 -32.13
C ALA A 394 -3.54 -11.33 -32.30
N GLY A 395 -2.77 -11.74 -31.28
CA GLY A 395 -1.31 -11.68 -31.26
C GLY A 395 -0.71 -10.37 -30.73
N GLU A 396 -1.53 -9.37 -30.42
CA GLU A 396 -1.09 -8.08 -29.91
C GLU A 396 -1.23 -8.00 -28.37
N ASN A 397 -0.27 -7.39 -27.71
CA ASN A 397 -0.29 -7.15 -26.27
C ASN A 397 -1.20 -5.97 -25.95
N VAL A 398 -2.21 -6.20 -25.12
CA VAL A 398 -3.18 -5.20 -24.68
C VAL A 398 -3.19 -5.11 -23.16
N PHE A 399 -2.99 -3.92 -22.64
CA PHE A 399 -3.04 -3.69 -21.21
C PHE A 399 -4.40 -3.14 -20.79
N PRO A 400 -5.14 -3.79 -19.88
CA PRO A 400 -6.44 -3.35 -19.39
C PRO A 400 -6.46 -1.89 -18.95
N ARG A 401 -5.40 -1.41 -18.31
CA ARG A 401 -5.26 -0.05 -17.82
C ARG A 401 -5.44 1.01 -18.91
N GLU A 402 -4.87 0.80 -20.10
CA GLU A 402 -4.98 1.74 -21.21
C GLU A 402 -6.45 1.95 -21.62
N ILE A 403 -7.22 0.88 -21.59
CA ILE A 403 -8.66 0.92 -21.92
C ILE A 403 -9.43 1.59 -20.77
N GLU A 404 -9.11 1.26 -19.52
CA GLU A 404 -9.71 1.86 -18.34
C GLU A 404 -9.49 3.38 -18.28
N GLU A 405 -8.28 3.85 -18.61
CA GLU A 405 -7.98 5.28 -18.67
C GLU A 405 -8.81 6.03 -19.72
N VAL A 406 -9.10 5.39 -20.85
CA VAL A 406 -9.97 5.97 -21.88
C VAL A 406 -11.41 5.98 -21.41
N LEU A 407 -11.91 4.89 -20.84
CA LEU A 407 -13.28 4.80 -20.32
C LEU A 407 -13.53 5.77 -19.16
N ASN A 408 -12.58 5.88 -18.22
CA ASN A 408 -12.69 6.78 -17.07
C ASN A 408 -12.69 8.28 -17.42
N LYS A 409 -12.30 8.65 -18.65
CA LYS A 409 -12.45 10.01 -19.19
C LYS A 409 -13.83 10.30 -19.77
N HIS A 410 -14.69 9.30 -19.92
CA HIS A 410 -16.04 9.50 -20.41
C HIS A 410 -16.92 10.13 -19.31
N PRO A 411 -17.69 11.21 -19.60
CA PRO A 411 -18.47 11.93 -18.58
C PRO A 411 -19.42 11.06 -17.76
N ALA A 412 -20.01 10.03 -18.38
CA ALA A 412 -20.93 9.12 -17.69
C ALA A 412 -20.25 8.05 -16.82
N VAL A 413 -18.93 7.83 -16.95
CA VAL A 413 -18.23 6.75 -16.26
C VAL A 413 -17.65 7.24 -14.94
N HIS A 414 -18.02 6.59 -13.84
CA HIS A 414 -17.46 6.81 -12.51
C HIS A 414 -16.14 6.04 -12.31
N ALA A 415 -16.13 4.78 -12.72
CA ALA A 415 -14.96 3.91 -12.67
C ALA A 415 -15.11 2.74 -13.65
N SER A 416 -14.01 2.16 -14.09
CA SER A 416 -14.01 1.00 -14.97
C SER A 416 -12.99 -0.04 -14.56
N GLY A 417 -13.28 -1.29 -14.88
CA GLY A 417 -12.36 -2.42 -14.75
C GLY A 417 -12.42 -3.31 -15.99
N VAL A 418 -11.28 -3.64 -16.56
CA VAL A 418 -11.20 -4.43 -17.81
C VAL A 418 -10.53 -5.76 -17.54
N VAL A 419 -11.07 -6.81 -18.13
CA VAL A 419 -10.55 -8.19 -18.08
C VAL A 419 -10.62 -8.85 -19.45
N GLY A 420 -9.86 -9.94 -19.64
CA GLY A 420 -9.91 -10.73 -20.87
C GLY A 420 -11.07 -11.71 -20.88
N GLY A 421 -11.92 -11.59 -21.88
CA GLY A 421 -12.89 -12.62 -22.29
C GLY A 421 -12.32 -13.52 -23.37
N GLN A 422 -12.85 -14.74 -23.51
CA GLN A 422 -12.43 -15.67 -24.56
C GLN A 422 -13.16 -15.41 -25.87
N ASP A 423 -12.43 -15.35 -26.98
CA ASP A 423 -12.98 -15.25 -28.32
C ASP A 423 -12.36 -16.35 -29.21
N PRO A 424 -13.20 -17.18 -29.89
CA PRO A 424 -12.70 -18.31 -30.69
C PRO A 424 -11.76 -17.92 -31.85
N MET A 425 -11.87 -16.68 -32.34
CA MET A 425 -11.09 -16.21 -33.50
C MET A 425 -9.88 -15.35 -33.11
N ARG A 426 -9.96 -14.66 -31.97
CA ARG A 426 -8.96 -13.67 -31.55
C ARG A 426 -8.16 -14.07 -30.31
N GLY A 427 -8.48 -15.22 -29.71
CA GLY A 427 -7.93 -15.64 -28.43
C GLY A 427 -8.59 -14.93 -27.27
N GLU A 428 -7.99 -13.87 -26.77
CA GLU A 428 -8.63 -13.00 -25.78
C GLU A 428 -9.22 -11.74 -26.44
N VAL A 429 -10.24 -11.17 -25.81
CA VAL A 429 -10.80 -9.85 -26.14
C VAL A 429 -11.06 -9.05 -24.87
N PRO A 430 -10.89 -7.71 -24.89
CA PRO A 430 -11.21 -6.91 -23.73
C PRO A 430 -12.71 -6.89 -23.46
N VAL A 431 -13.09 -7.13 -22.19
CA VAL A 431 -14.44 -6.95 -21.63
C VAL A 431 -14.35 -5.93 -20.51
N ALA A 432 -15.10 -4.84 -20.64
CA ALA A 432 -15.12 -3.76 -19.68
C ALA A 432 -16.33 -3.85 -18.74
N PHE A 433 -16.11 -3.56 -17.47
CA PHE A 433 -17.14 -3.35 -16.45
C PHE A 433 -17.09 -1.89 -16.02
N VAL A 434 -18.22 -1.21 -16.00
CA VAL A 434 -18.29 0.22 -15.71
C VAL A 434 -19.30 0.54 -14.62
N GLU A 435 -18.89 1.36 -13.65
CA GLU A 435 -19.77 2.09 -12.75
C GLU A 435 -20.16 3.39 -13.44
N ILE A 436 -21.44 3.76 -13.41
CA ILE A 436 -21.96 4.96 -14.05
C ILE A 436 -22.20 6.04 -12.99
N ASN A 437 -21.88 7.29 -13.31
CA ASN A 437 -22.11 8.44 -12.46
C ASN A 437 -23.59 8.59 -12.13
N GLU A 438 -23.92 9.09 -10.94
CA GLU A 438 -25.29 9.34 -10.51
C GLU A 438 -25.97 10.34 -11.47
N GLY A 439 -27.16 9.97 -11.97
CA GLY A 439 -27.91 10.77 -12.94
C GLY A 439 -27.58 10.52 -14.41
N GLU A 440 -26.50 9.80 -14.72
CA GLU A 440 -26.10 9.46 -16.08
C GLU A 440 -26.73 8.13 -16.55
N GLN A 441 -26.85 7.98 -17.86
CA GLN A 441 -27.38 6.76 -18.47
C GLN A 441 -26.26 5.89 -19.03
N PHE A 442 -26.41 4.57 -18.85
CA PHE A 442 -25.52 3.60 -19.48
C PHE A 442 -25.89 3.41 -20.95
N ASP A 443 -24.91 3.62 -21.82
CA ASP A 443 -25.01 3.33 -23.25
C ASP A 443 -23.73 2.63 -23.72
N GLU A 444 -23.82 1.32 -23.93
CA GLU A 444 -22.69 0.49 -24.36
C GLU A 444 -22.14 0.97 -25.71
N THR A 445 -23.04 1.31 -26.68
CA THR A 445 -22.65 1.72 -28.02
C THR A 445 -21.87 3.04 -28.00
N ALA A 446 -22.32 3.99 -27.18
CA ALA A 446 -21.62 5.26 -26.99
C ALA A 446 -20.23 5.05 -26.36
N LEU A 447 -20.10 4.21 -25.33
CA LEU A 447 -18.82 3.90 -24.68
C LEU A 447 -17.86 3.17 -25.62
N GLN A 448 -18.33 2.22 -26.42
CA GLN A 448 -17.51 1.56 -27.44
C GLN A 448 -17.08 2.54 -28.55
N SER A 449 -17.94 3.45 -28.96
CA SER A 449 -17.60 4.48 -29.95
C SER A 449 -16.55 5.44 -29.40
N TRP A 450 -16.69 5.86 -28.14
CA TRP A 450 -15.70 6.66 -27.44
C TRP A 450 -14.30 5.99 -27.41
N CYS A 451 -14.28 4.67 -27.19
CA CYS A 451 -13.04 3.89 -27.24
C CYS A 451 -12.49 3.79 -28.67
N ARG A 452 -13.33 3.58 -29.68
CA ARG A 452 -12.89 3.49 -31.11
C ARG A 452 -12.21 4.75 -31.62
N GLU A 453 -12.61 5.91 -31.13
CA GLU A 453 -12.00 7.19 -31.50
C GLU A 453 -10.61 7.41 -30.89
N ARG A 454 -10.28 6.65 -29.82
CA ARG A 454 -9.10 6.92 -28.94
C ARG A 454 -8.15 5.75 -28.82
N LEU A 455 -8.56 4.56 -29.23
CA LEU A 455 -7.79 3.31 -29.11
C LEU A 455 -7.64 2.61 -30.46
N ALA A 456 -6.59 1.86 -30.62
CA ALA A 456 -6.46 0.91 -31.74
C ALA A 456 -7.62 -0.11 -31.70
N GLY A 457 -8.10 -0.53 -32.88
CA GLY A 457 -9.30 -1.35 -33.00
C GLY A 457 -9.30 -2.66 -32.21
N TYR A 458 -8.12 -3.28 -32.03
CA TYR A 458 -7.98 -4.51 -31.25
C TYR A 458 -8.04 -4.27 -29.72
N LYS A 459 -7.87 -3.02 -29.28
CA LYS A 459 -7.99 -2.59 -27.87
C LYS A 459 -9.42 -2.20 -27.48
N VAL A 460 -10.32 -2.01 -28.43
CA VAL A 460 -11.69 -1.61 -28.14
C VAL A 460 -12.43 -2.75 -27.44
N PRO A 461 -13.08 -2.50 -26.29
CA PRO A 461 -13.83 -3.53 -25.59
C PRO A 461 -14.89 -4.17 -26.48
N ARG A 462 -14.88 -5.52 -26.52
CA ARG A 462 -15.89 -6.29 -27.25
C ARG A 462 -17.27 -6.14 -26.62
N GLU A 463 -17.30 -6.00 -25.32
CA GLU A 463 -18.48 -5.85 -24.49
C GLU A 463 -18.20 -4.84 -23.38
N VAL A 464 -19.18 -3.98 -23.07
CA VAL A 464 -19.17 -3.08 -21.93
C VAL A 464 -20.37 -3.39 -21.06
N ARG A 465 -20.14 -3.82 -19.81
CA ARG A 465 -21.19 -4.19 -18.86
C ARG A 465 -21.31 -3.13 -17.77
N ARG A 466 -22.53 -2.71 -17.49
CA ARG A 466 -22.80 -1.90 -16.30
C ARG A 466 -22.76 -2.76 -15.05
N VAL A 467 -22.15 -2.25 -13.99
CA VAL A 467 -22.19 -2.79 -12.62
C VAL A 467 -22.57 -1.71 -11.63
N ASP A 468 -23.25 -2.08 -10.56
CA ASP A 468 -23.60 -1.13 -9.49
C ASP A 468 -22.34 -0.76 -8.66
N ALA A 469 -21.44 -1.71 -8.46
CA ALA A 469 -20.15 -1.50 -7.81
C ALA A 469 -19.10 -2.47 -8.34
N LEU A 470 -17.90 -1.97 -8.64
CA LEU A 470 -16.75 -2.80 -8.98
C LEU A 470 -16.24 -3.50 -7.70
N PRO A 471 -15.90 -4.80 -7.76
CA PRO A 471 -15.34 -5.50 -6.61
C PRO A 471 -13.98 -4.91 -6.27
N ARG A 472 -13.84 -4.43 -5.03
CA ARG A 472 -12.61 -3.82 -4.53
C ARG A 472 -12.08 -4.54 -3.31
N ASN A 473 -10.77 -4.59 -3.17
CA ASN A 473 -10.13 -5.04 -1.95
C ASN A 473 -10.17 -3.93 -0.87
N PRO A 474 -9.74 -4.20 0.38
CA PRO A 474 -9.75 -3.20 1.46
C PRO A 474 -8.90 -1.97 1.22
N THR A 475 -7.93 -2.05 0.32
CA THR A 475 -7.15 -0.90 -0.12
C THR A 475 -7.79 -0.17 -1.30
N GLY A 476 -9.03 -0.54 -1.69
CA GLY A 476 -9.78 0.08 -2.77
C GLY A 476 -9.48 -0.49 -4.16
N LYS A 477 -8.44 -1.30 -4.33
CA LYS A 477 -8.01 -1.84 -5.61
C LYS A 477 -9.05 -2.78 -6.23
N ILE A 478 -9.36 -2.59 -7.51
CA ILE A 478 -10.30 -3.42 -8.27
C ILE A 478 -9.77 -4.86 -8.33
N MET A 479 -10.62 -5.81 -7.90
CA MET A 479 -10.34 -7.24 -7.93
C MET A 479 -10.72 -7.85 -9.28
N ARG A 480 -9.85 -7.73 -10.29
CA ARG A 480 -10.09 -8.27 -11.63
C ARG A 480 -10.42 -9.77 -11.65
N ARG A 481 -9.90 -10.53 -10.69
CA ARG A 481 -10.25 -11.95 -10.55
C ARG A 481 -11.75 -12.16 -10.30
N GLU A 482 -12.40 -11.27 -9.57
CA GLU A 482 -13.84 -11.36 -9.32
C GLU A 482 -14.65 -10.89 -10.53
N LEU A 483 -14.14 -9.92 -11.31
CA LEU A 483 -14.74 -9.54 -12.60
C LEU A 483 -14.63 -10.68 -13.62
N LYS A 484 -13.49 -11.37 -13.67
CA LYS A 484 -13.28 -12.49 -14.61
C LYS A 484 -14.22 -13.68 -14.36
N LYS A 485 -14.82 -13.82 -13.18
CA LYS A 485 -15.84 -14.84 -12.89
C LYS A 485 -17.22 -14.49 -13.45
N GLN A 486 -17.41 -13.25 -13.91
CA GLN A 486 -18.70 -12.75 -14.42
C GLN A 486 -18.80 -12.80 -15.95
N ILE A 487 -17.76 -13.31 -16.63
CA ILE A 487 -17.71 -13.46 -18.08
C ILE A 487 -17.72 -14.92 -18.52
#